data_fdb524d42a2084c38f7267793885b305
#
_entry.id   fdb524d42a2084c38f7267793885b305
#
_cell.length_a   1.000
_cell.length_b   1.000
_cell.length_c   1.000
_cell.angle_alpha   90.00
_cell.angle_beta   90.00
_cell.angle_gamma   90.00
#
_symmetry.space_group_name_H-M   'P 1'
#
loop_
_entity.id
_entity.type
_entity.pdbx_description
1 polymer ?
#
loop_
_entity_poly.entity_id
_entity_poly.type
_entity_poly.pdbx_seq_one_letter_code
_entity_poly.pdbx_strand_id
1 'polypeptide(L)'
;MRRHAVPATMAALACAAGAVAVAAPAHAAGWKSIGSTALAYNGTLDKVDFGAKNAGWAVGAAGSLFGPEARLVKWNGSAWVADKSPVGFTPTDVAVSSASKAWVIGYNLSGTLGLYWNGTKWSQVAYPMVGFPTAVSAAADGTAYSIAGVDAASGGPSAVLRWTGTAWVDPKVPLPPSSSVTAVDVRAENDVWLAGTTSATGTSVTGLVMHFDGTSWKRIDVPGSLGVPAYQGTLHRIVADSPTNVYVLRVRQNAQITNAILRYDGKSWKTAGTPLNAAGIGLSSDGKGGVVMLPITTGTGTQYMHYDGTAWTTLNGPARTGAVQASDIDARPGTTGIVSTGTVSQPDKKTPFIEYFS
;
A
#
# COMPACT_ATOMS: atom_id res chain seq x y z
N MET A 1 -25.95 93.55 20.53
CA MET A 1 -24.67 92.76 20.41
C MET A 1 -24.91 91.30 20.82
N ARG A 2 -25.07 90.43 19.88
CA ARG A 2 -25.28 89.00 20.15
C ARG A 2 -23.98 88.30 19.82
N ARG A 3 -23.41 87.58 20.82
CA ARG A 3 -22.23 86.74 20.66
C ARG A 3 -22.68 85.34 20.24
N HIS A 4 -22.18 84.89 19.13
CA HIS A 4 -22.38 83.50 18.67
C HIS A 4 -21.30 82.59 19.29
N ALA A 5 -21.74 81.60 20.00
CA ALA A 5 -20.88 80.46 20.47
C ALA A 5 -20.78 79.36 19.39
N VAL A 6 -19.56 78.97 19.09
CA VAL A 6 -19.26 77.85 18.17
C VAL A 6 -19.07 76.59 19.02
N PRO A 7 -19.72 75.48 18.72
CA PRO A 7 -19.45 74.25 19.43
C PRO A 7 -18.21 73.53 18.83
N ALA A 8 -17.29 73.15 19.71
CA ALA A 8 -16.14 72.27 19.36
C ALA A 8 -16.57 70.82 19.29
N THR A 9 -16.44 70.23 18.13
CA THR A 9 -16.67 68.81 17.92
C THR A 9 -15.37 68.01 18.25
N MET A 10 -15.36 67.23 19.32
CA MET A 10 -14.30 66.30 19.60
C MET A 10 -14.50 65.05 18.71
N ALA A 11 -13.56 64.81 17.82
CA ALA A 11 -13.46 63.53 17.09
C ALA A 11 -12.72 62.49 17.97
N ALA A 12 -13.41 61.47 18.39
CA ALA A 12 -12.80 60.30 19.07
C ALA A 12 -12.13 59.42 18.04
N LEU A 13 -10.80 59.29 18.11
CA LEU A 13 -10.02 58.34 17.33
C LEU A 13 -10.14 56.98 17.99
N ALA A 14 -10.90 56.05 17.39
CA ALA A 14 -10.95 54.66 17.81
C ALA A 14 -9.72 53.91 17.22
N CYS A 15 -8.73 53.60 18.04
CA CYS A 15 -7.65 52.69 17.68
C CYS A 15 -8.21 51.26 17.64
N ALA A 16 -8.46 50.75 16.44
CA ALA A 16 -8.70 49.32 16.23
C ALA A 16 -7.37 48.58 16.41
N ALA A 17 -7.17 47.91 17.55
CA ALA A 17 -6.08 46.97 17.73
C ALA A 17 -6.39 45.74 16.88
N GLY A 18 -5.80 45.64 15.69
CA GLY A 18 -5.82 44.47 14.86
C GLY A 18 -5.03 43.36 15.56
N ALA A 19 -5.70 42.33 16.05
CA ALA A 19 -5.06 41.10 16.49
C ALA A 19 -4.44 40.41 15.26
N VAL A 20 -3.13 40.53 15.12
CA VAL A 20 -2.36 39.70 14.17
C VAL A 20 -2.41 38.29 14.72
N ALA A 21 -3.26 37.42 14.14
CA ALA A 21 -3.21 36.03 14.39
C ALA A 21 -1.87 35.52 13.85
N VAL A 22 -0.94 35.26 14.75
CA VAL A 22 0.29 34.54 14.41
C VAL A 22 -0.15 33.13 14.05
N ALA A 23 -0.16 32.81 12.76
CA ALA A 23 -0.37 31.43 12.30
C ALA A 23 0.68 30.56 13.00
N ALA A 24 0.23 29.51 13.69
CA ALA A 24 1.13 28.51 14.22
C ALA A 24 2.02 27.99 13.07
N PRO A 25 3.33 27.80 13.29
CA PRO A 25 4.20 27.31 12.24
C PRO A 25 3.63 26.01 11.70
N ALA A 26 3.38 25.97 10.40
CA ALA A 26 3.00 24.73 9.72
C ALA A 26 4.09 23.71 10.08
N HIS A 27 3.70 22.60 10.68
CA HIS A 27 4.64 21.49 10.93
C HIS A 27 5.20 21.11 9.57
N ALA A 28 6.52 21.21 9.42
CA ALA A 28 7.18 20.78 8.19
C ALA A 28 6.79 19.33 7.94
N ALA A 29 6.16 19.09 6.78
CA ALA A 29 5.80 17.75 6.35
C ALA A 29 7.05 16.87 6.36
N GLY A 30 6.97 15.71 6.99
CA GLY A 30 8.13 14.84 7.08
C GLY A 30 7.79 13.50 7.73
N TRP A 31 8.65 12.52 7.48
CA TRP A 31 8.54 11.20 8.09
C TRP A 31 8.93 11.23 9.56
N LYS A 32 8.14 10.58 10.39
CA LYS A 32 8.38 10.43 11.84
C LYS A 32 8.25 8.98 12.25
N SER A 33 9.18 8.49 13.08
CA SER A 33 9.04 7.18 13.73
C SER A 33 7.90 7.17 14.72
N ILE A 34 7.13 6.09 14.73
CA ILE A 34 6.06 5.86 15.70
C ILE A 34 6.58 4.85 16.74
N GLY A 35 6.72 5.29 17.97
CA GLY A 35 7.02 4.40 19.10
C GLY A 35 5.79 3.60 19.51
N SER A 36 5.97 2.30 19.75
CA SER A 36 4.92 1.43 20.31
C SER A 36 5.55 0.23 20.99
N THR A 37 5.01 -0.16 22.14
CA THR A 37 5.38 -1.42 22.82
C THR A 37 4.98 -2.65 22.00
N ALA A 38 4.01 -2.52 21.09
CA ALA A 38 3.61 -3.57 20.15
C ALA A 38 4.74 -3.96 19.17
N LEU A 39 5.76 -3.11 19.00
CA LEU A 39 6.92 -3.32 18.15
C LEU A 39 8.16 -3.83 18.91
N ALA A 40 8.03 -4.07 20.22
CA ALA A 40 9.14 -4.49 21.07
C ALA A 40 9.36 -6.02 21.00
N TYR A 41 9.67 -6.55 19.80
CA TYR A 41 9.97 -7.97 19.59
C TYR A 41 11.12 -8.15 18.60
N ASN A 42 11.67 -9.35 18.53
CA ASN A 42 12.66 -9.74 17.52
C ASN A 42 11.94 -10.36 16.33
N GLY A 43 11.87 -9.64 15.22
CA GLY A 43 11.14 -10.08 14.03
C GLY A 43 10.96 -8.97 12.99
N THR A 44 10.03 -9.19 12.08
CA THR A 44 9.74 -8.29 10.97
C THR A 44 8.34 -7.71 11.06
N LEU A 45 8.12 -6.59 10.39
CA LEU A 45 6.80 -6.03 10.10
C LEU A 45 6.76 -5.71 8.61
N ASP A 46 6.03 -6.53 7.85
CA ASP A 46 6.25 -6.67 6.42
C ASP A 46 5.17 -5.99 5.59
N LYS A 47 3.95 -5.84 6.14
CA LYS A 47 2.81 -5.29 5.43
C LYS A 47 2.00 -4.34 6.29
N VAL A 48 1.37 -3.34 5.66
CA VAL A 48 0.46 -2.38 6.30
C VAL A 48 -0.67 -2.02 5.34
N ASP A 49 -1.88 -1.88 5.88
CA ASP A 49 -3.03 -1.40 5.12
C ASP A 49 -4.00 -0.61 6.01
N PHE A 50 -4.68 0.37 5.42
CA PHE A 50 -5.67 1.24 6.04
C PHE A 50 -6.95 1.31 5.23
N GLY A 51 -8.06 0.79 5.76
CA GLY A 51 -9.39 0.97 5.17
C GLY A 51 -10.07 2.30 5.55
N ALA A 52 -9.59 2.97 6.59
CA ALA A 52 -10.09 4.28 7.02
C ALA A 52 -9.05 5.00 7.90
N LYS A 53 -9.24 6.29 8.12
CA LYS A 53 -8.36 7.12 8.96
C LYS A 53 -7.99 6.49 10.32
N ASN A 54 -8.92 5.77 10.95
CA ASN A 54 -8.76 5.16 12.26
C ASN A 54 -8.84 3.63 12.22
N ALA A 55 -8.70 3.03 11.05
CA ALA A 55 -8.77 1.59 10.88
C ALA A 55 -7.59 1.13 10.01
N GLY A 56 -6.57 0.60 10.64
CA GLY A 56 -5.37 0.08 10.00
C GLY A 56 -4.83 -1.14 10.72
N TRP A 57 -4.14 -1.99 9.97
CA TRP A 57 -3.42 -3.15 10.47
C TRP A 57 -2.04 -3.22 9.83
N ALA A 58 -1.08 -3.65 10.62
CA ALA A 58 0.23 -4.04 10.12
C ALA A 58 0.52 -5.48 10.55
N VAL A 59 1.17 -6.24 9.68
CA VAL A 59 1.45 -7.66 9.93
C VAL A 59 2.89 -8.01 9.60
N GLY A 60 3.40 -9.00 10.31
CA GLY A 60 4.75 -9.52 10.15
C GLY A 60 4.92 -10.81 10.93
N ALA A 61 6.16 -11.20 11.18
CA ALA A 61 6.46 -12.44 11.88
C ALA A 61 7.61 -12.28 12.87
N ALA A 62 7.54 -12.99 13.97
CA ALA A 62 8.65 -13.26 14.85
C ALA A 62 9.11 -14.70 14.67
N GLY A 63 10.43 -14.92 14.76
CA GLY A 63 10.97 -16.28 14.82
C GLY A 63 10.71 -16.89 16.20
N SER A 64 10.27 -18.15 16.23
CA SER A 64 10.20 -18.93 17.45
C SER A 64 10.80 -20.33 17.22
N LEU A 65 11.17 -21.01 18.30
CA LEU A 65 11.63 -22.40 18.25
C LEU A 65 10.57 -23.37 17.69
N PHE A 66 9.30 -22.96 17.70
CA PHE A 66 8.15 -23.76 17.30
C PHE A 66 7.58 -23.34 15.93
N GLY A 67 8.30 -22.51 15.18
CA GLY A 67 7.89 -22.01 13.87
C GLY A 67 7.55 -20.51 13.89
N PRO A 68 7.07 -19.95 12.77
CA PRO A 68 6.76 -18.53 12.65
C PRO A 68 5.56 -18.17 13.53
N GLU A 69 5.73 -17.12 14.31
CA GLU A 69 4.66 -16.50 15.09
C GLU A 69 4.19 -15.23 14.38
N ALA A 70 2.95 -15.25 13.91
CA ALA A 70 2.37 -14.07 13.27
C ALA A 70 2.27 -12.91 14.26
N ARG A 71 2.67 -11.73 13.80
CA ARG A 71 2.53 -10.47 14.51
C ARG A 71 1.46 -9.63 13.83
N LEU A 72 0.38 -9.38 14.57
CA LEU A 72 -0.73 -8.56 14.14
C LEU A 72 -0.75 -7.30 15.00
N VAL A 73 -0.65 -6.14 14.38
CA VAL A 73 -0.59 -4.86 15.09
C VAL A 73 -1.67 -3.94 14.53
N LYS A 74 -2.60 -3.52 15.39
CA LYS A 74 -3.78 -2.73 15.05
C LYS A 74 -3.56 -1.25 15.36
N TRP A 75 -3.92 -0.37 14.43
CA TRP A 75 -4.12 1.04 14.71
C TRP A 75 -5.51 1.27 15.34
N ASN A 76 -5.56 1.80 16.55
CA ASN A 76 -6.81 2.06 17.27
C ASN A 76 -7.31 3.51 17.16
N GLY A 77 -6.70 4.31 16.26
CA GLY A 77 -6.98 5.73 16.10
C GLY A 77 -5.96 6.65 16.78
N SER A 78 -5.21 6.14 17.76
CA SER A 78 -4.21 6.91 18.52
C SER A 78 -2.85 6.20 18.67
N ALA A 79 -2.86 4.87 18.73
CA ALA A 79 -1.65 4.07 18.94
C ALA A 79 -1.73 2.73 18.19
N TRP A 80 -0.57 2.15 17.93
CA TRP A 80 -0.45 0.78 17.47
C TRP A 80 -0.46 -0.18 18.66
N VAL A 81 -1.35 -1.18 18.61
CA VAL A 81 -1.57 -2.15 19.68
C VAL A 81 -1.44 -3.56 19.13
N ALA A 82 -0.71 -4.42 19.83
CA ALA A 82 -0.58 -5.83 19.44
C ALA A 82 -1.90 -6.56 19.64
N ASP A 83 -2.21 -7.46 18.70
CA ASP A 83 -3.33 -8.38 18.78
C ASP A 83 -2.84 -9.82 18.56
N LYS A 84 -3.65 -10.79 18.97
CA LYS A 84 -3.28 -12.20 18.89
C LYS A 84 -3.83 -12.84 17.62
N SER A 85 -2.96 -13.56 16.91
CA SER A 85 -3.39 -14.51 15.90
C SER A 85 -3.98 -15.77 16.56
N PRO A 86 -5.09 -16.30 16.04
CA PRO A 86 -5.65 -17.56 16.54
C PRO A 86 -4.81 -18.78 16.17
N VAL A 87 -3.85 -18.64 15.25
CA VAL A 87 -3.02 -19.71 14.72
C VAL A 87 -1.62 -19.18 14.37
N GLY A 88 -0.60 -20.05 14.51
CA GLY A 88 0.76 -19.74 14.06
C GLY A 88 0.87 -19.85 12.54
N PHE A 89 1.38 -18.78 11.90
CA PHE A 89 1.60 -18.73 10.45
C PHE A 89 2.51 -17.57 10.07
N THR A 90 2.97 -17.55 8.83
CA THR A 90 3.66 -16.41 8.22
C THR A 90 2.66 -15.58 7.41
N PRO A 91 2.31 -14.37 7.82
CA PRO A 91 1.51 -13.47 7.00
C PRO A 91 2.25 -13.06 5.74
N THR A 92 1.55 -12.98 4.62
CA THR A 92 2.09 -12.47 3.34
C THR A 92 1.51 -11.14 2.95
N ASP A 93 0.24 -10.87 3.34
CA ASP A 93 -0.40 -9.58 3.06
C ASP A 93 -1.59 -9.34 3.99
N VAL A 94 -2.04 -8.09 4.06
CA VAL A 94 -3.18 -7.62 4.86
C VAL A 94 -4.02 -6.65 4.06
N ALA A 95 -5.35 -6.73 4.20
CA ALA A 95 -6.29 -5.76 3.65
C ALA A 95 -7.32 -5.33 4.69
N VAL A 96 -7.64 -4.05 4.72
CA VAL A 96 -8.55 -3.43 5.70
C VAL A 96 -9.68 -2.71 4.97
N SER A 97 -10.90 -3.14 5.18
CA SER A 97 -12.08 -2.42 4.67
C SER A 97 -12.58 -1.37 5.68
N SER A 98 -12.55 -1.73 6.97
CA SER A 98 -13.08 -0.87 8.03
C SER A 98 -12.53 -1.29 9.40
N ALA A 99 -12.90 -0.59 10.45
CA ALA A 99 -12.57 -0.97 11.83
C ALA A 99 -13.08 -2.37 12.24
N SER A 100 -14.08 -2.89 11.52
CA SER A 100 -14.72 -4.19 11.79
C SER A 100 -14.50 -5.24 10.72
N LYS A 101 -13.77 -4.92 9.64
CA LYS A 101 -13.50 -5.86 8.54
C LYS A 101 -12.08 -5.74 8.06
N ALA A 102 -11.31 -6.80 8.22
CA ALA A 102 -9.96 -6.92 7.67
C ALA A 102 -9.64 -8.39 7.36
N TRP A 103 -8.69 -8.62 6.48
CA TRP A 103 -8.22 -9.95 6.08
C TRP A 103 -6.70 -9.99 6.16
N VAL A 104 -6.19 -11.10 6.61
CA VAL A 104 -4.76 -11.44 6.49
C VAL A 104 -4.67 -12.77 5.77
N ILE A 105 -3.79 -12.83 4.81
CA ILE A 105 -3.49 -14.07 4.09
C ILE A 105 -2.07 -14.52 4.39
N GLY A 106 -1.79 -15.81 4.26
CA GLY A 106 -0.48 -16.34 4.55
C GLY A 106 -0.44 -17.86 4.49
N TYR A 107 0.58 -18.45 5.09
CA TYR A 107 0.83 -19.88 5.07
C TYR A 107 1.52 -20.36 6.35
N ASN A 108 1.40 -21.65 6.60
CA ASN A 108 2.17 -22.38 7.61
C ASN A 108 2.57 -23.77 7.06
N LEU A 109 3.09 -24.62 7.90
CA LEU A 109 3.50 -25.99 7.50
C LEU A 109 2.34 -26.85 6.99
N SER A 110 1.10 -26.52 7.35
CA SER A 110 -0.10 -27.24 6.91
C SER A 110 -0.68 -26.72 5.59
N GLY A 111 -0.16 -25.61 5.05
CA GLY A 111 -0.60 -25.01 3.79
C GLY A 111 -0.99 -23.54 3.90
N THR A 112 -1.80 -23.10 2.96
CA THR A 112 -2.30 -21.73 2.86
C THR A 112 -3.47 -21.50 3.81
N LEU A 113 -3.58 -20.29 4.35
CA LEU A 113 -4.69 -19.92 5.22
C LEU A 113 -5.03 -18.42 5.10
N GLY A 114 -6.23 -18.09 5.52
CA GLY A 114 -6.67 -16.72 5.73
C GLY A 114 -7.15 -16.49 7.15
N LEU A 115 -7.05 -15.26 7.60
CA LEU A 115 -7.73 -14.76 8.79
C LEU A 115 -8.74 -13.68 8.39
N TYR A 116 -9.86 -13.63 9.09
CA TYR A 116 -10.87 -12.59 8.96
C TYR A 116 -11.12 -11.91 10.31
N TRP A 117 -11.03 -10.59 10.34
CA TRP A 117 -11.38 -9.73 11.47
C TRP A 117 -12.83 -9.30 11.38
N ASN A 118 -13.64 -9.59 12.41
CA ASN A 118 -15.05 -9.25 12.44
C ASN A 118 -15.38 -8.03 13.33
N GLY A 119 -14.37 -7.25 13.70
CA GLY A 119 -14.50 -6.11 14.62
C GLY A 119 -14.15 -6.43 16.07
N THR A 120 -14.15 -7.71 16.46
CA THR A 120 -13.88 -8.13 17.85
C THR A 120 -12.78 -9.16 17.95
N LYS A 121 -12.66 -10.06 16.99
CA LYS A 121 -11.65 -11.14 16.99
C LYS A 121 -11.27 -11.55 15.57
N TRP A 122 -10.08 -12.08 15.45
CA TRP A 122 -9.62 -12.81 14.28
C TRP A 122 -10.17 -14.25 14.30
N SER A 123 -10.61 -14.71 13.16
CA SER A 123 -11.01 -16.10 12.95
C SER A 123 -10.32 -16.66 11.72
N GLN A 124 -9.84 -17.88 11.81
CA GLN A 124 -9.29 -18.57 10.64
C GLN A 124 -10.42 -18.86 9.66
N VAL A 125 -10.16 -18.61 8.38
CA VAL A 125 -11.06 -18.90 7.27
C VAL A 125 -10.34 -19.78 6.26
N ALA A 126 -11.09 -20.65 5.58
CA ALA A 126 -10.52 -21.49 4.54
C ALA A 126 -10.01 -20.60 3.40
N TYR A 127 -8.76 -20.88 2.99
CA TYR A 127 -8.15 -20.28 1.81
C TYR A 127 -7.88 -21.42 0.82
N PRO A 128 -8.39 -21.36 -0.43
CA PRO A 128 -8.21 -22.43 -1.40
C PRO A 128 -6.73 -22.71 -1.65
N MET A 129 -6.37 -23.99 -1.71
CA MET A 129 -5.00 -24.44 -2.02
C MET A 129 -4.73 -24.35 -3.54
N VAL A 130 -4.75 -23.14 -4.07
CA VAL A 130 -4.54 -22.87 -5.51
C VAL A 130 -3.20 -22.18 -5.80
N GLY A 131 -2.34 -22.10 -4.78
CA GLY A 131 -1.03 -21.45 -4.82
C GLY A 131 -0.74 -20.66 -3.56
N PHE A 132 0.44 -20.05 -3.47
CA PHE A 132 0.80 -19.21 -2.34
C PHE A 132 0.01 -17.88 -2.37
N PRO A 133 -0.63 -17.47 -1.26
CA PRO A 133 -1.28 -16.18 -1.18
C PRO A 133 -0.22 -15.05 -1.24
N THR A 134 -0.37 -14.14 -2.20
CA THR A 134 0.64 -13.11 -2.49
C THR A 134 0.14 -11.68 -2.32
N ALA A 135 -1.14 -11.44 -2.55
CA ALA A 135 -1.72 -10.11 -2.41
C ALA A 135 -3.19 -10.19 -1.99
N VAL A 136 -3.64 -9.23 -1.21
CA VAL A 136 -5.05 -9.02 -0.86
C VAL A 136 -5.33 -7.53 -0.84
N SER A 137 -6.51 -7.13 -1.32
CA SER A 137 -6.98 -5.74 -1.28
C SER A 137 -8.47 -5.71 -0.98
N ALA A 138 -8.92 -4.67 -0.29
CA ALA A 138 -10.31 -4.52 0.12
C ALA A 138 -10.79 -3.08 0.03
N ALA A 139 -12.02 -2.91 -0.46
CA ALA A 139 -12.70 -1.63 -0.47
C ALA A 139 -13.49 -1.35 0.82
N ALA A 140 -13.85 -0.09 1.05
CA ALA A 140 -14.62 0.35 2.20
C ALA A 140 -16.02 -0.29 2.30
N ASP A 141 -16.60 -0.76 1.20
CA ASP A 141 -17.87 -1.47 1.15
C ASP A 141 -17.80 -2.93 1.65
N GLY A 142 -16.62 -3.45 1.86
CA GLY A 142 -16.37 -4.82 2.31
C GLY A 142 -16.07 -5.81 1.19
N THR A 143 -16.00 -5.34 -0.06
CA THR A 143 -15.51 -6.13 -1.17
C THR A 143 -14.02 -6.39 -0.98
N ALA A 144 -13.61 -7.65 -1.12
CA ALA A 144 -12.20 -8.03 -1.05
C ALA A 144 -11.84 -9.06 -2.11
N TYR A 145 -10.63 -8.91 -2.65
CA TYR A 145 -10.03 -9.82 -3.60
C TYR A 145 -8.63 -10.21 -3.15
N SER A 146 -8.24 -11.43 -3.45
CA SER A 146 -6.92 -11.95 -3.15
C SER A 146 -6.31 -12.63 -4.37
N ILE A 147 -4.99 -12.57 -4.45
CA ILE A 147 -4.20 -13.26 -5.48
C ILE A 147 -3.43 -14.40 -4.81
N ALA A 148 -3.58 -15.59 -5.37
CA ALA A 148 -2.69 -16.71 -5.12
C ALA A 148 -1.79 -16.91 -6.33
N GLY A 149 -0.52 -16.60 -6.16
CA GLY A 149 0.51 -16.88 -7.17
C GLY A 149 0.84 -18.37 -7.13
N VAL A 150 1.07 -18.96 -8.28
CA VAL A 150 1.67 -20.29 -8.36
C VAL A 150 3.17 -20.12 -8.20
N ASP A 151 3.80 -21.07 -7.53
CA ASP A 151 5.24 -21.17 -7.51
C ASP A 151 5.78 -21.07 -8.94
N ALA A 152 6.74 -20.18 -9.16
CA ALA A 152 7.35 -19.96 -10.47
C ALA A 152 7.95 -21.26 -11.07
N ALA A 153 8.24 -22.26 -10.22
CA ALA A 153 8.70 -23.60 -10.64
C ALA A 153 7.61 -24.46 -11.27
N SER A 154 6.33 -24.24 -10.97
CA SER A 154 5.22 -25.04 -11.50
C SER A 154 4.54 -24.44 -12.74
N GLY A 155 4.83 -23.18 -13.08
CA GLY A 155 4.36 -22.53 -14.32
C GLY A 155 2.84 -22.41 -14.50
N GLY A 156 2.07 -22.63 -13.43
CA GLY A 156 0.62 -22.52 -13.48
C GLY A 156 0.11 -21.07 -13.43
N PRO A 157 -1.14 -20.81 -13.83
CA PRO A 157 -1.73 -19.49 -13.76
C PRO A 157 -1.96 -19.07 -12.30
N SER A 158 -1.82 -17.76 -12.02
CA SER A 158 -2.27 -17.20 -10.73
C SER A 158 -3.78 -17.37 -10.59
N ALA A 159 -4.24 -17.64 -9.37
CA ALA A 159 -5.66 -17.64 -9.05
C ALA A 159 -6.07 -16.27 -8.49
N VAL A 160 -7.19 -15.77 -8.97
CA VAL A 160 -7.87 -14.60 -8.40
C VAL A 160 -9.02 -15.11 -7.55
N LEU A 161 -9.13 -14.65 -6.33
CA LEU A 161 -10.18 -15.03 -5.39
C LEU A 161 -10.97 -13.81 -4.94
N ARG A 162 -12.30 -13.97 -4.78
CA ARG A 162 -13.20 -12.95 -4.23
C ARG A 162 -13.76 -13.45 -2.90
N TRP A 163 -13.84 -12.56 -1.92
CA TRP A 163 -14.50 -12.82 -0.64
C TRP A 163 -16.02 -12.73 -0.79
N THR A 164 -16.76 -13.75 -0.31
CA THR A 164 -18.23 -13.81 -0.39
C THR A 164 -18.93 -13.39 0.91
N GLY A 165 -18.18 -12.97 1.93
CA GLY A 165 -18.66 -12.76 3.28
C GLY A 165 -18.30 -13.92 4.22
N THR A 166 -18.08 -15.12 3.69
CA THR A 166 -17.74 -16.33 4.48
C THR A 166 -16.59 -17.15 3.92
N ALA A 167 -16.35 -17.06 2.62
CA ALA A 167 -15.33 -17.87 1.94
C ALA A 167 -14.69 -17.12 0.78
N TRP A 168 -13.47 -17.54 0.44
CA TRP A 168 -12.79 -17.14 -0.79
C TRP A 168 -13.22 -18.06 -1.93
N VAL A 169 -13.68 -17.48 -3.04
CA VAL A 169 -14.14 -18.21 -4.23
C VAL A 169 -13.52 -17.64 -5.49
N ASP A 170 -13.40 -18.47 -6.53
CA ASP A 170 -12.95 -18.04 -7.86
C ASP A 170 -14.07 -17.23 -8.57
N PRO A 171 -13.89 -15.92 -8.85
CA PRO A 171 -14.85 -15.09 -9.54
C PRO A 171 -14.86 -15.28 -11.06
N LYS A 172 -14.12 -16.27 -11.60
CA LYS A 172 -14.01 -16.56 -13.03
C LYS A 172 -13.54 -15.37 -13.87
N VAL A 173 -12.46 -14.73 -13.44
CA VAL A 173 -11.82 -13.67 -14.23
C VAL A 173 -11.34 -14.26 -15.56
N PRO A 174 -11.68 -13.67 -16.71
CA PRO A 174 -11.28 -14.18 -18.03
C PRO A 174 -9.82 -13.80 -18.34
N LEU A 175 -8.90 -14.38 -17.57
CA LEU A 175 -7.47 -14.17 -17.78
C LEU A 175 -6.99 -14.79 -19.09
N PRO A 176 -6.16 -14.08 -19.88
CA PRO A 176 -5.50 -14.69 -21.02
C PRO A 176 -4.68 -15.94 -20.63
N PRO A 177 -4.47 -16.88 -21.53
CA PRO A 177 -3.56 -18.00 -21.28
C PRO A 177 -2.17 -17.52 -20.85
N SER A 178 -1.50 -18.29 -19.99
CA SER A 178 -0.15 -17.98 -19.49
C SER A 178 -0.05 -16.60 -18.81
N SER A 179 -1.12 -16.21 -18.09
CA SER A 179 -1.14 -15.01 -17.27
C SER A 179 -0.67 -15.27 -15.85
N SER A 180 0.10 -14.33 -15.30
CA SER A 180 0.47 -14.28 -13.89
C SER A 180 0.01 -12.94 -13.31
N VAL A 181 -0.95 -12.97 -12.38
CA VAL A 181 -1.42 -11.78 -11.67
C VAL A 181 -0.58 -11.61 -10.41
N THR A 182 -0.08 -10.41 -10.18
CA THR A 182 0.86 -10.11 -9.08
C THR A 182 0.35 -9.04 -8.13
N ALA A 183 -0.63 -8.25 -8.56
CA ALA A 183 -1.17 -7.16 -7.75
C ALA A 183 -2.68 -7.00 -8.00
N VAL A 184 -3.37 -6.55 -6.96
CA VAL A 184 -4.80 -6.24 -6.97
C VAL A 184 -5.04 -4.93 -6.21
N ASP A 185 -5.97 -4.13 -6.71
CA ASP A 185 -6.49 -2.95 -6.01
C ASP A 185 -8.01 -2.93 -6.14
N VAL A 186 -8.70 -2.89 -5.00
CA VAL A 186 -10.16 -2.93 -4.89
C VAL A 186 -10.65 -1.60 -4.37
N ARG A 187 -11.35 -0.83 -5.22
CA ARG A 187 -11.92 0.47 -4.85
C ARG A 187 -13.37 0.37 -4.42
N ALA A 188 -14.11 -0.53 -5.05
CA ALA A 188 -15.51 -0.81 -4.77
C ALA A 188 -15.90 -2.17 -5.37
N GLU A 189 -17.12 -2.65 -5.07
CA GLU A 189 -17.66 -3.87 -5.66
C GLU A 189 -17.69 -3.84 -7.21
N ASN A 190 -17.85 -2.66 -7.79
CA ASN A 190 -17.90 -2.41 -9.22
C ASN A 190 -16.62 -1.76 -9.79
N ASP A 191 -15.51 -1.77 -9.05
CA ASP A 191 -14.26 -1.15 -9.49
C ASP A 191 -13.07 -1.90 -8.90
N VAL A 192 -12.61 -2.93 -9.64
CA VAL A 192 -11.52 -3.81 -9.24
C VAL A 192 -10.45 -3.86 -10.32
N TRP A 193 -9.22 -3.66 -9.92
CA TRP A 193 -8.06 -3.62 -10.78
C TRP A 193 -7.08 -4.74 -10.48
N LEU A 194 -6.61 -5.42 -11.53
CA LEU A 194 -5.56 -6.44 -11.42
C LEU A 194 -4.39 -6.05 -12.31
N ALA A 195 -3.19 -6.34 -11.86
CA ALA A 195 -1.98 -6.18 -12.66
C ALA A 195 -1.10 -7.42 -12.62
N GLY A 196 -0.33 -7.61 -13.68
CA GLY A 196 0.54 -8.76 -13.80
C GLY A 196 1.19 -8.85 -15.18
N THR A 197 1.37 -10.05 -15.66
CA THR A 197 2.01 -10.36 -16.94
C THR A 197 1.24 -11.40 -17.73
N THR A 198 1.43 -11.41 -19.03
CA THR A 198 0.99 -12.49 -19.91
C THR A 198 2.06 -12.77 -20.96
N SER A 199 2.17 -14.04 -21.38
CA SER A 199 3.09 -14.49 -22.40
C SER A 199 2.30 -15.21 -23.49
N ALA A 200 1.85 -14.48 -24.50
CA ALA A 200 0.98 -15.03 -25.54
C ALA A 200 1.65 -16.09 -26.44
N THR A 201 2.99 -16.06 -26.59
CA THR A 201 3.69 -16.88 -27.58
C THR A 201 4.99 -17.50 -27.06
N GLY A 202 5.27 -17.39 -25.76
CA GLY A 202 6.52 -17.90 -25.17
C GLY A 202 7.79 -17.11 -25.49
N THR A 203 7.72 -16.09 -26.36
CA THR A 203 8.86 -15.30 -26.82
C THR A 203 8.96 -13.91 -26.21
N SER A 204 7.87 -13.38 -25.69
CA SER A 204 7.81 -12.05 -25.09
C SER A 204 6.79 -11.98 -23.97
N VAL A 205 7.16 -11.34 -22.87
CA VAL A 205 6.28 -11.05 -21.74
C VAL A 205 5.77 -9.63 -21.86
N THR A 206 4.45 -9.44 -21.76
CA THR A 206 3.79 -8.14 -21.79
C THR A 206 3.06 -7.87 -20.48
N GLY A 207 2.83 -6.60 -20.17
CA GLY A 207 2.01 -6.21 -19.03
C GLY A 207 0.55 -6.62 -19.24
N LEU A 208 -0.06 -7.11 -18.17
CA LEU A 208 -1.47 -7.43 -18.07
C LEU A 208 -2.12 -6.49 -17.07
N VAL A 209 -3.12 -5.73 -17.49
CA VAL A 209 -4.04 -5.03 -16.59
C VAL A 209 -5.46 -5.45 -16.92
N MET A 210 -6.22 -5.82 -15.89
CA MET A 210 -7.65 -6.14 -16.01
C MET A 210 -8.43 -5.19 -15.11
N HIS A 211 -9.56 -4.71 -15.60
CA HIS A 211 -10.47 -3.85 -14.84
C HIS A 211 -11.89 -4.43 -14.85
N PHE A 212 -12.48 -4.58 -13.69
CA PHE A 212 -13.91 -4.90 -13.52
C PHE A 212 -14.69 -3.61 -13.28
N ASP A 213 -15.64 -3.32 -14.15
CA ASP A 213 -16.47 -2.11 -14.14
C ASP A 213 -17.84 -2.30 -13.48
N GLY A 214 -18.01 -3.40 -12.71
CA GLY A 214 -19.29 -3.79 -12.12
C GLY A 214 -20.13 -4.69 -13.00
N THR A 215 -19.82 -4.78 -14.29
CA THR A 215 -20.58 -5.57 -15.28
C THR A 215 -19.71 -6.62 -15.94
N SER A 216 -18.49 -6.26 -16.30
CA SER A 216 -17.57 -7.12 -17.03
C SER A 216 -16.11 -6.81 -16.72
N TRP A 217 -15.26 -7.83 -16.89
CA TRP A 217 -13.83 -7.65 -16.90
C TRP A 217 -13.34 -7.19 -18.26
N LYS A 218 -12.53 -6.14 -18.29
CA LYS A 218 -11.91 -5.60 -19.51
C LYS A 218 -10.41 -5.66 -19.38
N ARG A 219 -9.74 -6.13 -20.42
CA ARG A 219 -8.29 -6.01 -20.53
C ARG A 219 -7.92 -4.62 -21.00
N ILE A 220 -6.92 -4.03 -20.36
CA ILE A 220 -6.32 -2.75 -20.75
C ILE A 220 -4.88 -3.03 -21.15
N ASP A 221 -4.56 -2.84 -22.41
CA ASP A 221 -3.23 -3.13 -22.93
C ASP A 221 -2.22 -2.13 -22.41
N VAL A 222 -1.12 -2.65 -21.85
CA VAL A 222 -0.02 -1.86 -21.32
C VAL A 222 1.10 -1.81 -22.36
N PRO A 223 1.60 -0.61 -22.72
CA PRO A 223 2.59 -0.48 -23.78
C PRO A 223 3.96 -1.05 -23.40
N GLY A 224 4.61 -1.65 -24.38
CA GLY A 224 5.98 -2.13 -24.30
C GLY A 224 6.12 -3.54 -23.74
N SER A 225 7.23 -4.19 -24.13
CA SER A 225 7.60 -5.52 -23.63
C SER A 225 8.18 -5.43 -22.22
N LEU A 226 7.95 -6.43 -21.39
CA LEU A 226 8.57 -6.62 -20.08
C LEU A 226 9.83 -7.47 -20.14
N GLY A 227 10.24 -7.91 -21.32
CA GLY A 227 11.42 -8.72 -21.54
C GLY A 227 11.11 -10.06 -22.24
N VAL A 228 12.08 -10.95 -22.25
CA VAL A 228 11.95 -12.33 -22.72
C VAL A 228 11.76 -13.27 -21.53
N PRO A 229 11.23 -14.49 -21.70
CA PRO A 229 10.94 -15.40 -20.59
C PRO A 229 12.12 -15.64 -19.63
N ALA A 230 13.35 -15.60 -20.11
CA ALA A 230 14.54 -15.77 -19.27
C ALA A 230 14.89 -14.54 -18.38
N TYR A 231 14.35 -13.36 -18.69
CA TYR A 231 14.60 -12.11 -17.97
C TYR A 231 13.30 -11.30 -17.85
N GLN A 232 12.31 -11.92 -17.20
CA GLN A 232 10.95 -11.36 -17.13
C GLN A 232 10.88 -10.19 -16.14
N GLY A 233 10.38 -9.05 -16.65
CA GLY A 233 9.83 -8.01 -15.80
C GLY A 233 8.38 -8.31 -15.43
N THR A 234 7.84 -7.51 -14.50
CA THR A 234 6.45 -7.63 -14.06
C THR A 234 5.83 -6.26 -13.81
N LEU A 235 4.50 -6.20 -13.82
CA LEU A 235 3.76 -5.12 -13.17
C LEU A 235 3.59 -5.51 -11.70
N HIS A 236 4.43 -4.92 -10.84
CA HIS A 236 4.61 -5.38 -9.46
C HIS A 236 3.56 -4.83 -8.49
N ARG A 237 3.04 -3.64 -8.74
CA ARG A 237 1.99 -2.97 -7.95
C ARG A 237 1.04 -2.21 -8.87
N ILE A 238 -0.20 -2.06 -8.40
CA ILE A 238 -1.23 -1.23 -9.01
C ILE A 238 -1.90 -0.40 -7.94
N VAL A 239 -2.17 0.85 -8.23
CA VAL A 239 -2.91 1.79 -7.37
C VAL A 239 -3.88 2.57 -8.26
N ALA A 240 -5.16 2.51 -7.97
CA ALA A 240 -6.21 3.21 -8.69
C ALA A 240 -6.92 4.22 -7.79
N ASP A 241 -6.71 5.52 -8.01
CA ASP A 241 -7.49 6.57 -7.36
C ASP A 241 -8.87 6.73 -8.01
N SER A 242 -8.95 6.47 -9.30
CA SER A 242 -10.18 6.47 -10.11
C SER A 242 -9.97 5.63 -11.37
N PRO A 243 -11.04 5.28 -12.12
CA PRO A 243 -10.90 4.61 -13.42
C PRO A 243 -10.11 5.40 -14.48
N THR A 244 -9.84 6.68 -14.23
CA THR A 244 -9.06 7.57 -15.10
C THR A 244 -7.75 8.04 -14.45
N ASN A 245 -7.38 7.48 -13.32
CA ASN A 245 -6.12 7.77 -12.65
C ASN A 245 -5.58 6.51 -11.97
N VAL A 246 -4.91 5.66 -12.76
CA VAL A 246 -4.38 4.39 -12.30
C VAL A 246 -2.87 4.36 -12.52
N TYR A 247 -2.14 3.97 -11.51
CA TYR A 247 -0.70 3.84 -11.57
C TYR A 247 -0.28 2.37 -11.47
N VAL A 248 0.68 1.98 -12.27
CA VAL A 248 1.34 0.67 -12.14
C VAL A 248 2.84 0.84 -12.01
N LEU A 249 3.41 0.10 -11.09
CA LEU A 249 4.85 -0.04 -10.96
C LEU A 249 5.33 -1.16 -11.88
N ARG A 250 6.03 -0.80 -12.95
CA ARG A 250 6.66 -1.74 -13.87
C ARG A 250 8.10 -1.96 -13.49
N VAL A 251 8.46 -3.18 -13.20
CA VAL A 251 9.83 -3.62 -12.98
C VAL A 251 10.27 -4.42 -14.18
N ARG A 252 11.38 -4.06 -14.80
CA ARG A 252 12.05 -4.84 -15.85
C ARG A 252 13.32 -5.45 -15.30
N GLN A 253 13.52 -6.72 -15.56
CA GLN A 253 14.70 -7.45 -15.18
C GLN A 253 15.48 -7.84 -16.45
N ASN A 254 16.29 -6.91 -16.90
CA ASN A 254 17.30 -7.16 -17.96
C ASN A 254 18.68 -7.30 -17.29
N ALA A 255 19.77 -7.04 -18.03
CA ALA A 255 21.12 -6.94 -17.43
C ALA A 255 21.19 -5.92 -16.27
N GLN A 256 20.23 -5.00 -16.19
CA GLN A 256 20.02 -4.08 -15.07
C GLN A 256 18.54 -4.06 -14.72
N ILE A 257 18.23 -3.98 -13.41
CA ILE A 257 16.86 -3.79 -12.93
C ILE A 257 16.46 -2.34 -13.20
N THR A 258 15.43 -2.15 -13.99
CA THR A 258 14.87 -0.82 -14.27
C THR A 258 13.39 -0.78 -13.83
N ASN A 259 13.00 0.35 -13.26
CA ASN A 259 11.63 0.61 -12.88
C ASN A 259 11.03 1.71 -13.73
N ALA A 260 9.73 1.67 -13.90
CA ALA A 260 8.96 2.80 -14.41
C ALA A 260 7.58 2.82 -13.76
N ILE A 261 7.11 4.00 -13.43
CA ILE A 261 5.71 4.21 -13.09
C ILE A 261 4.98 4.58 -14.37
N LEU A 262 3.94 3.82 -14.68
CA LEU A 262 3.02 4.14 -15.76
C LEU A 262 1.72 4.65 -15.16
N ARG A 263 1.17 5.69 -15.74
CA ARG A 263 -0.13 6.27 -15.38
C ARG A 263 -1.12 6.06 -16.53
N TYR A 264 -2.29 5.52 -16.22
CA TYR A 264 -3.44 5.41 -17.12
C TYR A 264 -4.42 6.55 -16.85
N ASP A 265 -4.81 7.29 -17.88
CA ASP A 265 -5.72 8.43 -17.80
C ASP A 265 -7.16 8.09 -18.22
N GLY A 266 -7.51 6.79 -18.28
CA GLY A 266 -8.79 6.30 -18.78
C GLY A 266 -8.81 6.02 -20.27
N LYS A 267 -7.76 6.44 -21.01
CA LYS A 267 -7.65 6.27 -22.48
C LYS A 267 -6.29 5.74 -22.90
N SER A 268 -5.23 6.22 -22.27
CA SER A 268 -3.87 5.91 -22.67
C SER A 268 -2.93 5.84 -21.48
N TRP A 269 -1.82 5.12 -21.65
CA TRP A 269 -0.74 5.06 -20.69
C TRP A 269 0.33 6.11 -20.98
N LYS A 270 0.81 6.76 -19.93
CA LYS A 270 1.97 7.65 -19.97
C LYS A 270 3.01 7.19 -18.96
N THR A 271 4.29 7.27 -19.32
CA THR A 271 5.37 7.01 -18.35
C THR A 271 5.57 8.23 -17.48
N ALA A 272 5.39 8.09 -16.18
CA ALA A 272 5.75 9.11 -15.20
C ALA A 272 7.26 9.09 -14.90
N GLY A 273 7.94 8.01 -15.30
CA GLY A 273 9.36 7.83 -15.00
C GLY A 273 9.63 7.50 -13.53
N THR A 274 10.89 7.26 -13.20
CA THR A 274 11.39 7.20 -11.83
C THR A 274 12.80 7.77 -11.77
N PRO A 275 13.14 8.58 -10.78
CA PRO A 275 14.48 9.17 -10.69
C PRO A 275 15.55 8.22 -10.12
N LEU A 276 15.18 7.02 -9.65
CA LEU A 276 16.09 6.06 -9.04
C LEU A 276 16.23 4.79 -9.88
N ASN A 277 17.48 4.32 -10.02
CA ASN A 277 17.82 3.00 -10.55
C ASN A 277 17.77 1.93 -9.43
N ALA A 278 16.68 1.91 -8.66
CA ALA A 278 16.45 0.95 -7.59
C ALA A 278 15.12 0.22 -7.81
N ALA A 279 15.06 -1.06 -7.47
CA ALA A 279 13.80 -1.81 -7.56
C ALA A 279 12.74 -1.18 -6.64
N GLY A 280 11.56 -0.86 -7.18
CA GLY A 280 10.41 -0.47 -6.39
C GLY A 280 9.70 -1.71 -5.83
N ILE A 281 9.34 -1.69 -4.56
CA ILE A 281 8.65 -2.81 -3.89
C ILE A 281 7.26 -2.44 -3.38
N GLY A 282 7.01 -1.16 -3.15
CA GLY A 282 5.72 -0.62 -2.71
C GLY A 282 5.27 0.56 -3.56
N LEU A 283 3.99 0.74 -3.67
CA LEU A 283 3.34 1.89 -4.32
C LEU A 283 2.04 2.16 -3.59
N SER A 284 1.82 3.39 -3.18
CA SER A 284 0.58 3.83 -2.55
C SER A 284 0.13 5.17 -3.12
N SER A 285 -1.17 5.46 -3.06
CA SER A 285 -1.72 6.79 -3.37
C SER A 285 -1.20 7.84 -2.40
N ASP A 286 -1.05 9.08 -2.84
CA ASP A 286 -0.78 10.23 -1.97
C ASP A 286 -2.07 10.92 -1.48
N GLY A 287 -3.23 10.40 -1.86
CA GLY A 287 -4.55 10.98 -1.57
C GLY A 287 -4.86 12.27 -2.32
N LYS A 288 -4.02 12.67 -3.30
CA LYS A 288 -4.15 13.90 -4.11
C LYS A 288 -4.04 13.65 -5.61
N GLY A 289 -4.05 12.38 -6.00
CA GLY A 289 -3.93 11.96 -7.39
C GLY A 289 -2.51 11.67 -7.86
N GLY A 290 -1.53 11.74 -6.98
CA GLY A 290 -0.16 11.26 -7.14
C GLY A 290 0.09 9.95 -6.43
N VAL A 291 1.36 9.53 -6.38
CA VAL A 291 1.77 8.29 -5.72
C VAL A 291 3.07 8.42 -4.97
N VAL A 292 3.23 7.60 -3.94
CA VAL A 292 4.51 7.39 -3.26
C VAL A 292 4.99 5.97 -3.55
N MET A 293 6.20 5.88 -4.09
CA MET A 293 6.89 4.63 -4.35
C MET A 293 7.90 4.36 -3.24
N LEU A 294 7.94 3.12 -2.80
CA LEU A 294 8.95 2.60 -1.90
C LEU A 294 10.03 1.87 -2.70
N PRO A 295 11.24 2.42 -2.86
CA PRO A 295 12.35 1.72 -3.48
C PRO A 295 13.06 0.79 -2.48
N ILE A 296 13.75 -0.23 -2.98
CA ILE A 296 14.74 -0.97 -2.19
C ILE A 296 15.95 -0.03 -2.01
N THR A 297 16.23 0.29 -0.76
CA THR A 297 17.40 1.09 -0.40
C THR A 297 18.26 0.35 0.63
N THR A 298 19.54 0.65 0.67
CA THR A 298 20.47 0.18 1.69
C THR A 298 20.95 1.38 2.50
N GLY A 299 21.07 1.20 3.81
CA GLY A 299 21.55 2.29 4.68
C GLY A 299 20.91 2.27 6.05
N THR A 300 21.02 3.40 6.74
CA THR A 300 20.50 3.57 8.12
C THR A 300 19.19 4.35 8.16
N GLY A 301 18.71 4.86 7.03
CA GLY A 301 17.44 5.59 6.90
C GLY A 301 16.59 5.04 5.77
N THR A 302 15.30 5.34 5.81
CA THR A 302 14.37 5.06 4.74
C THR A 302 14.40 6.16 3.68
N GLN A 303 14.03 5.81 2.46
CA GLN A 303 13.86 6.75 1.38
C GLN A 303 12.61 6.40 0.59
N TYR A 304 11.86 7.41 0.18
CA TYR A 304 10.63 7.31 -0.58
C TYR A 304 10.68 8.27 -1.77
N MET A 305 9.99 7.90 -2.83
CA MET A 305 9.87 8.71 -4.04
C MET A 305 8.42 9.15 -4.20
N HIS A 306 8.16 10.44 -4.12
CA HIS A 306 6.82 10.99 -4.29
C HIS A 306 6.68 11.63 -5.67
N TYR A 307 5.64 11.22 -6.40
CA TYR A 307 5.19 11.83 -7.64
C TYR A 307 3.87 12.56 -7.42
N ASP A 308 3.87 13.88 -7.57
CA ASP A 308 2.70 14.73 -7.34
C ASP A 308 1.76 14.83 -8.55
N GLY A 309 1.98 14.04 -9.58
CA GLY A 309 1.28 14.09 -10.88
C GLY A 309 2.08 14.83 -11.96
N THR A 310 3.15 15.55 -11.60
CA THR A 310 4.00 16.34 -12.50
C THR A 310 5.48 16.07 -12.30
N ALA A 311 5.96 16.02 -11.08
CA ALA A 311 7.37 15.91 -10.74
C ALA A 311 7.62 14.87 -9.63
N TRP A 312 8.83 14.32 -9.62
CA TRP A 312 9.32 13.43 -8.59
C TRP A 312 10.12 14.20 -7.54
N THR A 313 9.86 13.90 -6.28
CA THR A 313 10.66 14.37 -5.13
C THR A 313 11.11 13.19 -4.27
N THR A 314 12.30 13.30 -3.69
CA THR A 314 12.81 12.31 -2.74
C THR A 314 12.43 12.76 -1.32
N LEU A 315 11.83 11.85 -0.57
CA LEU A 315 11.48 12.03 0.83
C LEU A 315 12.33 11.10 1.68
N ASN A 316 13.06 11.64 2.64
CA ASN A 316 13.91 10.84 3.53
C ASN A 316 13.22 10.63 4.87
N GLY A 317 13.22 9.41 5.35
CA GLY A 317 12.73 9.06 6.67
C GLY A 317 13.82 9.10 7.74
N PRO A 318 13.45 8.81 8.98
CA PRO A 318 14.38 8.85 10.13
C PRO A 318 15.53 7.87 9.99
N ALA A 319 16.73 8.31 10.36
CA ALA A 319 17.88 7.43 10.49
C ALA A 319 17.76 6.56 11.76
N ARG A 320 18.27 5.32 11.67
CA ARG A 320 18.27 4.32 12.76
C ARG A 320 19.63 3.65 12.87
N THR A 321 19.92 3.08 14.03
CA THR A 321 21.14 2.30 14.23
C THR A 321 20.94 0.88 13.70
N GLY A 322 21.57 0.56 12.58
CA GLY A 322 21.48 -0.74 11.88
C GLY A 322 21.10 -0.59 10.42
N ALA A 323 21.02 -1.69 9.71
CA ALA A 323 20.57 -1.72 8.33
C ALA A 323 19.04 -1.61 8.27
N VAL A 324 18.54 -0.54 7.65
CA VAL A 324 17.11 -0.25 7.56
C VAL A 324 16.56 -0.74 6.23
N GLN A 325 15.46 -1.48 6.31
CA GLN A 325 14.68 -1.89 5.14
C GLN A 325 13.20 -1.59 5.40
N ALA A 326 12.63 -0.65 4.68
CA ALA A 326 11.18 -0.50 4.61
C ALA A 326 10.62 -1.64 3.75
N SER A 327 9.48 -2.17 4.13
CA SER A 327 8.89 -3.37 3.53
C SER A 327 7.60 -3.07 2.79
N ASP A 328 6.81 -2.12 3.31
CA ASP A 328 5.54 -1.74 2.70
C ASP A 328 5.16 -0.30 3.02
N ILE A 329 4.19 0.22 2.27
CA ILE A 329 3.72 1.60 2.36
C ILE A 329 2.25 1.66 1.99
N ASP A 330 1.47 2.39 2.78
CA ASP A 330 0.06 2.61 2.47
C ASP A 330 -0.43 4.02 2.84
N ALA A 331 -1.43 4.50 2.08
CA ALA A 331 -2.12 5.74 2.34
C ALA A 331 -3.11 5.58 3.50
N ARG A 332 -3.28 6.63 4.27
CA ARG A 332 -4.29 6.67 5.31
C ARG A 332 -5.53 7.40 4.80
N PRO A 333 -6.63 6.70 4.45
CA PRO A 333 -7.78 7.27 3.78
C PRO A 333 -8.38 8.48 4.49
N GLY A 334 -8.80 9.49 3.71
CA GLY A 334 -9.35 10.74 4.24
C GLY A 334 -8.30 11.66 4.87
N THR A 335 -7.02 11.39 4.65
CA THR A 335 -5.90 12.25 5.06
C THR A 335 -4.87 12.34 3.94
N THR A 336 -3.84 13.16 4.10
CA THR A 336 -2.64 13.14 3.26
C THR A 336 -1.51 12.31 3.90
N GLY A 337 -1.83 11.58 4.96
CA GLY A 337 -0.87 10.79 5.70
C GLY A 337 -0.56 9.46 5.04
N ILE A 338 0.70 9.08 5.08
CA ILE A 338 1.21 7.82 4.55
C ILE A 338 1.93 7.09 5.68
N VAL A 339 1.69 5.79 5.79
CA VAL A 339 2.32 4.92 6.78
C VAL A 339 3.24 3.95 6.07
N SER A 340 4.41 3.72 6.62
CA SER A 340 5.34 2.70 6.16
C SER A 340 5.76 1.80 7.29
N THR A 341 5.95 0.54 6.99
CA THR A 341 6.50 -0.47 7.89
C THR A 341 7.83 -0.98 7.40
N GLY A 342 8.60 -1.56 8.29
CA GLY A 342 9.87 -2.18 7.93
C GLY A 342 10.62 -2.76 9.12
N THR A 343 11.88 -3.06 8.88
CA THR A 343 12.75 -3.74 9.83
C THR A 343 14.12 -3.06 9.87
N VAL A 344 14.65 -2.91 11.07
CA VAL A 344 16.05 -2.58 11.32
C VAL A 344 16.78 -3.87 11.66
N SER A 345 17.76 -4.23 10.86
CA SER A 345 18.60 -5.41 11.08
C SER A 345 19.92 -5.02 11.79
N GLN A 346 20.20 -5.72 12.86
CA GLN A 346 21.47 -5.71 13.58
C GLN A 346 22.01 -7.15 13.62
N PRO A 347 23.29 -7.38 13.97
CA PRO A 347 23.88 -8.72 13.90
C PRO A 347 23.09 -9.82 14.62
N ASP A 348 22.48 -9.51 15.72
CA ASP A 348 21.78 -10.45 16.63
C ASP A 348 20.27 -10.18 16.76
N LYS A 349 19.77 -9.12 16.12
CA LYS A 349 18.39 -8.66 16.33
C LYS A 349 17.79 -8.03 15.08
N LYS A 350 16.52 -8.35 14.84
CA LYS A 350 15.63 -7.62 13.92
C LYS A 350 14.60 -6.85 14.73
N THR A 351 14.48 -5.55 14.49
CA THR A 351 13.54 -4.69 15.19
C THR A 351 12.58 -4.09 14.18
N PRO A 352 11.27 -4.38 14.26
CA PRO A 352 10.28 -3.77 13.38
C PRO A 352 10.12 -2.29 13.70
N PHE A 353 9.72 -1.53 12.69
CA PHE A 353 9.35 -0.13 12.85
C PHE A 353 8.10 0.22 12.06
N ILE A 354 7.44 1.28 12.48
CA ILE A 354 6.42 2.01 11.74
C ILE A 354 6.84 3.47 11.68
N GLU A 355 6.68 4.09 10.55
CA GLU A 355 6.84 5.53 10.40
C GLU A 355 5.69 6.14 9.62
N TYR A 356 5.47 7.41 9.84
CA TYR A 356 4.33 8.15 9.33
C TYR A 356 4.81 9.46 8.70
N PHE A 357 4.29 9.76 7.51
CA PHE A 357 4.44 11.03 6.83
C PHE A 357 3.18 11.87 7.01
N SER A 358 3.33 13.14 7.43
CA SER A 358 2.21 14.08 7.63
C SER A 358 2.56 15.47 7.14
#